data_02169c7373b61edda146208e2ea0bf1e
#
_entry.id   02169c7373b61edda146208e2ea0bf1e
#
_cell.length_a   1.000
_cell.length_b   1.000
_cell.length_c   1.000
_cell.angle_alpha   90.00
_cell.angle_beta   90.00
_cell.angle_gamma   90.00
#
_symmetry.space_group_name_H-M   'P 1'
#
loop_
_entity.id
_entity.type
_entity.pdbx_description
1 polymer ?
#
loop_
_entity_poly.entity_id
_entity_poly.type
_entity_poly.pdbx_seq_one_letter_code
_entity_poly.pdbx_strand_id
1 'polypeptide(L)'
;MNSTFSVIPVKGIRHIGRMLIHDFTICCNKTNRIISVLDAYMEAVNEDKCCINDIGTVTFNAVVKAENDIKMFKNTLKDIIHTVGAKIEIINDIKAREPFIVSPVNWYRIYKMRQLHRFMVVMAEEVDELLKEVEAKRIETLNFIENLGL
;
A
#
# COMPACT_ATOMS: atom_id res chain seq x y z
N MET A 1 11.42 24.02 -22.62
CA MET A 1 11.26 24.37 -21.44
C MET A 1 10.08 24.05 -20.69
N ASN A 2 9.12 23.91 -21.19
CA ASN A 2 7.90 23.57 -20.79
C ASN A 2 7.85 22.35 -19.93
N SER A 3 8.31 21.29 -20.38
CA SER A 3 8.34 20.07 -19.64
C SER A 3 9.27 20.12 -18.46
N THR A 4 10.11 21.12 -18.43
CA THR A 4 11.10 21.27 -17.41
C THR A 4 10.49 21.42 -16.04
N PHE A 5 9.36 22.05 -15.94
CA PHE A 5 8.73 22.26 -14.67
C PHE A 5 8.12 20.98 -14.11
N SER A 6 7.80 20.00 -14.96
CA SER A 6 7.33 18.70 -14.51
C SER A 6 6.24 18.75 -13.44
N VAL A 7 5.49 19.85 -13.40
CA VAL A 7 4.41 20.02 -12.43
C VAL A 7 3.22 19.19 -12.88
N ILE A 8 2.78 18.29 -12.04
CA ILE A 8 1.61 17.45 -12.33
C ILE A 8 0.37 18.35 -12.30
N PRO A 9 -0.46 18.32 -13.36
CA PRO A 9 -1.73 19.07 -13.34
C PRO A 9 -2.61 18.66 -12.17
N VAL A 10 -3.40 19.58 -11.62
CA VAL A 10 -4.30 19.32 -10.50
C VAL A 10 -5.20 18.12 -10.78
N LYS A 11 -5.70 17.99 -12.01
CA LYS A 11 -6.51 16.85 -12.43
C LYS A 11 -5.76 15.53 -12.30
N GLY A 12 -4.48 15.51 -12.69
CA GLY A 12 -3.62 14.32 -12.55
C GLY A 12 -3.36 13.98 -11.09
N ILE A 13 -3.16 14.97 -10.24
CA ILE A 13 -2.95 14.78 -8.80
C ILE A 13 -4.19 14.13 -8.17
N ARG A 14 -5.39 14.62 -8.52
CA ARG A 14 -6.64 14.04 -8.05
C ARG A 14 -6.82 12.61 -8.52
N HIS A 15 -6.45 12.33 -9.77
CA HIS A 15 -6.52 10.99 -10.33
C HIS A 15 -5.63 10.02 -9.58
N ILE A 16 -4.38 10.40 -9.34
CA ILE A 16 -3.43 9.58 -8.57
C ILE A 16 -3.99 9.32 -7.17
N GLY A 17 -4.48 10.35 -6.49
CA GLY A 17 -5.05 10.22 -5.16
C GLY A 17 -6.23 9.24 -5.10
N ARG A 18 -7.14 9.34 -6.05
CA ARG A 18 -8.30 8.44 -6.13
C ARG A 18 -7.90 7.00 -6.41
N MET A 19 -6.97 6.81 -7.32
CA MET A 19 -6.45 5.49 -7.65
C MET A 19 -5.78 4.83 -6.44
N LEU A 20 -4.97 5.59 -5.71
CA LEU A 20 -4.28 5.09 -4.52
C LEU A 20 -5.26 4.75 -3.40
N ILE A 21 -6.28 5.58 -3.17
CA ILE A 21 -7.32 5.30 -2.19
C ILE A 21 -8.05 4.01 -2.54
N HIS A 22 -8.40 3.84 -3.81
CA HIS A 22 -9.07 2.63 -4.29
C HIS A 22 -8.21 1.39 -4.04
N ASP A 23 -6.95 1.42 -4.45
CA ASP A 23 -6.03 0.29 -4.29
C ASP A 23 -5.71 0.02 -2.82
N PHE A 24 -5.59 1.05 -2.00
CA PHE A 24 -5.40 0.91 -0.55
C PHE A 24 -6.62 0.25 0.10
N THR A 25 -7.82 0.64 -0.30
CA THR A 25 -9.05 0.03 0.20
C THR A 25 -9.08 -1.47 -0.13
N ILE A 26 -8.66 -1.84 -1.34
CA ILE A 26 -8.53 -3.26 -1.73
C ILE A 26 -7.54 -3.98 -0.81
N CYS A 27 -6.40 -3.36 -0.50
CA CYS A 27 -5.41 -3.94 0.41
C CYS A 27 -5.98 -4.15 1.81
N CYS A 28 -6.72 -3.18 2.34
CA CYS A 28 -7.39 -3.31 3.64
C CYS A 28 -8.37 -4.47 3.64
N ASN A 29 -9.18 -4.59 2.58
CA ASN A 29 -10.15 -5.67 2.46
C ASN A 29 -9.47 -7.04 2.35
N LYS A 30 -8.37 -7.13 1.60
CA LYS A 30 -7.58 -8.35 1.50
C LYS A 30 -6.98 -8.75 2.84
N THR A 31 -6.45 -7.80 3.59
CA THR A 31 -5.89 -8.04 4.93
C THR A 31 -6.95 -8.60 5.87
N ASN A 32 -8.12 -7.97 5.93
CA ASN A 32 -9.22 -8.43 6.76
C ASN A 32 -9.67 -9.82 6.35
N ARG A 33 -9.72 -10.09 5.06
CA ARG A 33 -10.10 -11.39 4.53
C ARG A 33 -9.09 -12.48 4.90
N ILE A 34 -7.79 -12.19 4.79
CA ILE A 34 -6.73 -13.11 5.20
C ILE A 34 -6.90 -13.48 6.66
N ILE A 35 -7.05 -12.48 7.53
CA ILE A 35 -7.22 -12.71 8.97
C ILE A 35 -8.45 -13.55 9.25
N SER A 36 -9.57 -13.23 8.63
CA SER A 36 -10.83 -14.00 8.79
C SER A 36 -10.70 -15.44 8.30
N VAL A 37 -10.03 -15.64 7.18
CA VAL A 37 -9.83 -16.98 6.61
C VAL A 37 -8.94 -17.83 7.52
N LEU A 38 -7.86 -17.26 8.03
CA LEU A 38 -6.96 -17.98 8.94
C LEU A 38 -7.63 -18.28 10.27
N ASP A 39 -8.40 -17.36 10.82
CA ASP A 39 -9.18 -17.60 12.05
C ASP A 39 -10.20 -18.71 11.84
N ALA A 40 -10.92 -18.69 10.71
CA ALA A 40 -11.88 -19.74 10.37
C ALA A 40 -11.20 -21.10 10.18
N TYR A 41 -10.02 -21.12 9.59
CA TYR A 41 -9.23 -22.34 9.42
C TYR A 41 -8.82 -22.93 10.77
N MET A 42 -8.30 -22.12 11.69
CA MET A 42 -7.92 -22.57 13.03
C MET A 42 -9.12 -23.11 13.80
N GLU A 43 -10.26 -22.44 13.70
CA GLU A 43 -11.50 -22.87 14.34
C GLU A 43 -11.98 -24.22 13.78
N ALA A 44 -11.97 -24.35 12.45
CA ALA A 44 -12.40 -25.58 11.79
C ALA A 44 -11.50 -26.78 12.15
N VAL A 45 -10.20 -26.56 12.21
CA VAL A 45 -9.23 -27.60 12.62
C VAL A 45 -9.47 -27.99 14.08
N ASN A 46 -9.69 -27.00 14.95
CA ASN A 46 -9.91 -27.23 16.37
C ASN A 46 -11.19 -28.02 16.66
N GLU A 47 -12.20 -27.90 15.80
CA GLU A 47 -13.46 -28.61 15.91
C GLU A 47 -13.48 -29.92 15.11
N ASP A 48 -12.36 -30.34 14.56
CA ASP A 48 -12.23 -31.53 13.70
C ASP A 48 -13.17 -31.54 12.50
N LYS A 49 -13.53 -30.35 12.01
CA LYS A 49 -14.47 -30.19 10.89
C LYS A 49 -13.84 -30.23 9.52
N CYS A 50 -12.50 -30.27 9.44
CA CYS A 50 -11.83 -30.25 8.16
C CYS A 50 -10.56 -31.09 8.15
N CYS A 51 -10.15 -31.50 6.95
CA CYS A 51 -8.89 -32.15 6.72
C CYS A 51 -7.79 -31.08 6.62
N ILE A 52 -6.82 -31.14 7.53
CA ILE A 52 -5.77 -30.14 7.65
C ILE A 52 -4.97 -29.99 6.35
N ASN A 53 -4.61 -31.11 5.72
CA ASN A 53 -3.73 -31.09 4.56
C ASN A 53 -4.37 -30.49 3.31
N ASP A 54 -5.63 -30.77 3.05
CA ASP A 54 -6.31 -30.33 1.83
C ASP A 54 -6.71 -28.86 1.91
N ILE A 55 -7.38 -28.48 2.99
CA ILE A 55 -7.88 -27.11 3.16
C ILE A 55 -6.75 -26.17 3.50
N GLY A 56 -5.77 -26.63 4.29
CA GLY A 56 -4.61 -25.82 4.67
C GLY A 56 -3.80 -25.36 3.47
N THR A 57 -3.54 -26.24 2.51
CA THR A 57 -2.78 -25.88 1.30
C THR A 57 -3.49 -24.76 0.51
N VAL A 58 -4.78 -24.90 0.29
CA VAL A 58 -5.58 -23.91 -0.43
C VAL A 58 -5.58 -22.57 0.32
N THR A 59 -5.78 -22.63 1.64
CA THR A 59 -5.80 -21.44 2.50
C THR A 59 -4.47 -20.69 2.45
N PHE A 60 -3.36 -21.40 2.64
CA PHE A 60 -2.05 -20.76 2.66
C PHE A 60 -1.64 -20.23 1.28
N ASN A 61 -2.02 -20.90 0.19
CA ASN A 61 -1.79 -20.38 -1.15
C ASN A 61 -2.55 -19.07 -1.40
N ALA A 62 -3.79 -18.98 -0.93
CA ALA A 62 -4.59 -17.76 -1.02
C ALA A 62 -3.97 -16.62 -0.20
N VAL A 63 -3.47 -16.94 0.99
CA VAL A 63 -2.79 -15.97 1.86
C VAL A 63 -1.53 -15.44 1.20
N VAL A 64 -0.69 -16.31 0.65
CA VAL A 64 0.55 -15.92 -0.03
C VAL A 64 0.24 -15.01 -1.22
N LYS A 65 -0.77 -15.35 -2.00
CA LYS A 65 -1.19 -14.53 -3.15
C LYS A 65 -1.63 -13.13 -2.71
N ALA A 66 -2.48 -13.05 -1.70
CA ALA A 66 -2.97 -11.78 -1.20
C ALA A 66 -1.84 -10.93 -0.58
N GLU A 67 -0.93 -11.57 0.16
CA GLU A 67 0.25 -10.89 0.71
C GLU A 67 1.13 -10.32 -0.40
N ASN A 68 1.35 -11.08 -1.48
CA ASN A 68 2.12 -10.61 -2.62
C ASN A 68 1.44 -9.43 -3.31
N ASP A 69 0.12 -9.43 -3.43
CA ASP A 69 -0.63 -8.33 -4.00
C ASP A 69 -0.45 -7.04 -3.18
N ILE A 70 -0.46 -7.16 -1.84
CA ILE A 70 -0.21 -6.02 -0.96
C ILE A 70 1.22 -5.51 -1.12
N LYS A 71 2.21 -6.40 -1.22
CA LYS A 71 3.61 -6.04 -1.45
C LYS A 71 3.80 -5.32 -2.79
N MET A 72 3.10 -5.75 -3.83
CA MET A 72 3.12 -5.07 -5.13
C MET A 72 2.59 -3.65 -5.04
N PHE A 73 1.48 -3.46 -4.33
CA PHE A 73 0.94 -2.13 -4.10
C PHE A 73 1.94 -1.25 -3.33
N LYS A 74 2.57 -1.80 -2.29
CA LYS A 74 3.60 -1.10 -1.52
C LYS A 74 4.75 -0.62 -2.43
N ASN A 75 5.22 -1.48 -3.33
CA ASN A 75 6.30 -1.13 -4.25
C ASN A 75 5.87 -0.05 -5.23
N THR A 76 4.68 -0.16 -5.80
CA THR A 76 4.11 0.87 -6.67
C THR A 76 4.00 2.20 -5.95
N LEU A 77 3.51 2.19 -4.70
CA LEU A 77 3.38 3.38 -3.88
C LEU A 77 4.75 4.04 -3.62
N LYS A 78 5.77 3.24 -3.30
CA LYS A 78 7.14 3.74 -3.10
C LYS A 78 7.68 4.41 -4.36
N ASP A 79 7.44 3.83 -5.53
CA ASP A 79 7.88 4.39 -6.80
C ASP A 79 7.20 5.74 -7.07
N ILE A 80 5.92 5.85 -6.81
CA ILE A 80 5.18 7.10 -6.98
C ILE A 80 5.66 8.15 -5.99
N ILE A 81 5.89 7.78 -4.73
CA ILE A 81 6.43 8.67 -3.70
C ILE A 81 7.78 9.23 -4.16
N HIS A 82 8.65 8.37 -4.65
CA HIS A 82 9.96 8.78 -5.14
C HIS A 82 9.85 9.74 -6.32
N THR A 83 9.01 9.42 -7.28
CA THR A 83 8.81 10.25 -8.49
C THR A 83 8.25 11.63 -8.13
N VAL A 84 7.23 11.69 -7.30
CA VAL A 84 6.63 12.97 -6.87
C VAL A 84 7.62 13.77 -6.04
N GLY A 85 8.34 13.12 -5.13
CA GLY A 85 9.36 13.77 -4.32
C GLY A 85 10.47 14.37 -5.16
N ALA A 86 10.96 13.66 -6.17
CA ALA A 86 11.97 14.16 -7.08
C ALA A 86 11.48 15.38 -7.86
N LYS A 87 10.23 15.36 -8.32
CA LYS A 87 9.62 16.51 -9.00
C LYS A 87 9.53 17.74 -8.09
N ILE A 88 9.15 17.53 -6.82
CA ILE A 88 9.09 18.61 -5.84
C ILE A 88 10.48 19.22 -5.62
N GLU A 89 11.52 18.41 -5.49
CA GLU A 89 12.89 18.90 -5.31
C GLU A 89 13.37 19.74 -6.50
N ILE A 90 13.11 19.27 -7.73
CA ILE A 90 13.47 20.02 -8.93
C ILE A 90 12.79 21.38 -8.94
N ILE A 91 11.50 21.41 -8.60
CA ILE A 91 10.74 22.66 -8.57
C ILE A 91 11.26 23.59 -7.48
N ASN A 92 11.62 23.08 -6.32
CA ASN A 92 12.19 23.86 -5.24
C ASN A 92 13.54 24.48 -5.66
N ASP A 93 14.38 23.73 -6.38
CA ASP A 93 15.65 24.25 -6.89
C ASP A 93 15.44 25.37 -7.89
N ILE A 94 14.52 25.21 -8.82
CA ILE A 94 14.16 26.25 -9.80
C ILE A 94 13.63 27.49 -9.09
N LYS A 95 12.75 27.32 -8.12
CA LYS A 95 12.17 28.40 -7.35
C LYS A 95 13.22 29.18 -6.56
N ALA A 96 14.22 28.49 -5.99
CA ALA A 96 15.29 29.13 -5.25
C ALA A 96 16.19 30.01 -6.15
N ARG A 97 16.38 29.56 -7.40
CA ARG A 97 17.22 30.29 -8.37
C ARG A 97 16.46 31.37 -9.12
N GLU A 98 15.20 31.15 -9.43
CA GLU A 98 14.38 32.00 -10.26
C GLU A 98 12.96 32.15 -9.67
N PRO A 99 12.84 32.87 -8.54
CA PRO A 99 11.57 32.91 -7.80
C PRO A 99 10.40 33.56 -8.54
N PHE A 100 10.70 34.38 -9.58
CA PHE A 100 9.63 35.08 -10.31
C PHE A 100 9.00 34.27 -11.43
N ILE A 101 9.54 33.09 -11.74
CA ILE A 101 9.05 32.28 -12.85
C ILE A 101 7.80 31.51 -12.49
N VAL A 102 7.59 31.22 -11.21
CA VAL A 102 6.47 30.39 -10.76
C VAL A 102 5.20 31.22 -10.63
N SER A 103 4.22 30.92 -11.49
CA SER A 103 2.90 31.59 -11.45
C SER A 103 2.07 31.14 -10.26
N PRO A 104 1.03 31.88 -9.86
CA PRO A 104 0.12 31.46 -8.80
C PRO A 104 -0.52 30.09 -9.05
N VAL A 105 -0.80 29.77 -10.32
CA VAL A 105 -1.36 28.46 -10.69
C VAL A 105 -0.36 27.34 -10.39
N ASN A 106 0.90 27.55 -10.72
CA ASN A 106 1.95 26.57 -10.43
C ASN A 106 2.21 26.43 -8.93
N TRP A 107 2.12 27.52 -8.17
CA TRP A 107 2.18 27.47 -6.71
C TRP A 107 1.11 26.56 -6.14
N TYR A 108 -0.12 26.67 -6.64
CA TYR A 108 -1.22 25.82 -6.21
C TYR A 108 -0.98 24.35 -6.54
N ARG A 109 -0.47 24.08 -7.74
CA ARG A 109 -0.11 22.72 -8.17
C ARG A 109 0.99 22.13 -7.29
N ILE A 110 2.02 22.90 -6.98
CA ILE A 110 3.10 22.48 -6.09
C ILE A 110 2.55 22.15 -4.71
N TYR A 111 1.68 23.00 -4.19
CA TYR A 111 1.01 22.77 -2.91
C TYR A 111 0.24 21.43 -2.92
N LYS A 112 -0.50 21.17 -3.98
CA LYS A 112 -1.24 19.91 -4.14
C LYS A 112 -0.31 18.71 -4.28
N MET A 113 0.81 18.85 -4.96
CA MET A 113 1.81 17.79 -5.06
C MET A 113 2.39 17.46 -3.68
N ARG A 114 2.67 18.46 -2.86
CA ARG A 114 3.16 18.25 -1.49
C ARG A 114 2.12 17.56 -0.62
N GLN A 115 0.86 17.94 -0.75
CA GLN A 115 -0.22 17.26 -0.03
C GLN A 115 -0.31 15.80 -0.43
N LEU A 116 -0.25 15.52 -1.73
CA LEU A 116 -0.26 14.15 -2.24
C LEU A 116 0.93 13.35 -1.69
N HIS A 117 2.12 13.94 -1.70
CA HIS A 117 3.33 13.30 -1.18
C HIS A 117 3.17 12.90 0.29
N ARG A 118 2.69 13.83 1.13
CA ARG A 118 2.45 13.56 2.55
C ARG A 118 1.43 12.45 2.75
N PHE A 119 0.36 12.51 1.98
CA PHE A 119 -0.70 11.50 2.00
C PHE A 119 -0.15 10.11 1.66
N MET A 120 0.69 10.03 0.63
CA MET A 120 1.32 8.78 0.22
C MET A 120 2.28 8.22 1.26
N VAL A 121 3.04 9.08 1.94
CA VAL A 121 3.96 8.65 3.00
C VAL A 121 3.19 8.03 4.16
N VAL A 122 2.09 8.65 4.59
CA VAL A 122 1.22 8.10 5.63
C VAL A 122 0.61 6.78 5.18
N MET A 123 0.14 6.72 3.94
CA MET A 123 -0.42 5.49 3.37
C MET A 123 0.61 4.36 3.35
N ALA A 124 1.86 4.67 3.01
CA ALA A 124 2.93 3.67 3.01
C ALA A 124 3.17 3.09 4.42
N GLU A 125 3.11 3.92 5.45
CA GLU A 125 3.21 3.46 6.84
C GLU A 125 2.05 2.53 7.19
N GLU A 126 0.84 2.87 6.78
CA GLU A 126 -0.34 2.04 7.02
C GLU A 126 -0.27 0.70 6.27
N VAL A 127 0.25 0.69 5.04
CA VAL A 127 0.47 -0.56 4.29
C VAL A 127 1.49 -1.45 5.00
N ASP A 128 2.56 -0.87 5.56
CA ASP A 128 3.52 -1.63 6.35
C ASP A 128 2.87 -2.27 7.57
N GLU A 129 1.96 -1.55 8.24
CA GLU A 129 1.20 -2.11 9.36
C GLU A 129 0.28 -3.26 8.92
N LEU A 130 -0.37 -3.13 7.76
CA LEU A 130 -1.19 -4.22 7.20
C LEU A 130 -0.35 -5.48 6.95
N LEU A 131 0.84 -5.32 6.38
CA LEU A 131 1.76 -6.44 6.15
C LEU A 131 2.21 -7.09 7.44
N LYS A 132 2.48 -6.30 8.48
CA LYS A 132 2.82 -6.83 9.81
C LYS A 132 1.67 -7.62 10.42
N GLU A 133 0.44 -7.15 10.29
CA GLU A 133 -0.75 -7.87 10.77
C GLU A 133 -0.90 -9.22 10.07
N VAL A 134 -0.72 -9.24 8.76
CA VAL A 134 -0.79 -10.49 7.96
C VAL A 134 0.30 -11.47 8.41
N GLU A 135 1.52 -10.98 8.57
CA GLU A 135 2.65 -11.80 9.00
C GLU A 135 2.43 -12.37 10.40
N ALA A 136 1.97 -11.53 11.33
CA ALA A 136 1.69 -11.95 12.70
C ALA A 136 0.60 -13.04 12.73
N LYS A 137 -0.47 -12.88 11.96
CA LYS A 137 -1.54 -13.86 11.89
C LYS A 137 -1.06 -15.16 11.25
N ARG A 138 -0.23 -15.10 10.24
CA ARG A 138 0.34 -16.28 9.60
C ARG A 138 1.23 -17.06 10.57
N ILE A 139 2.07 -16.37 11.34
CA ILE A 139 2.92 -17.00 12.36
C ILE A 139 2.07 -17.63 13.45
N GLU A 140 1.04 -16.94 13.93
CA GLU A 140 0.09 -17.47 14.91
C GLU A 140 -0.55 -18.77 14.41
N THR A 141 -0.97 -18.79 13.16
CA THR A 141 -1.61 -19.96 12.55
C THR A 141 -0.62 -21.13 12.43
N LEU A 142 0.62 -20.87 12.02
CA LEU A 142 1.66 -21.90 11.93
C LEU A 142 1.99 -22.47 13.31
N ASN A 143 2.10 -21.63 14.33
CA ASN A 143 2.35 -22.07 15.70
C ASN A 143 1.19 -22.91 16.23
N PHE A 144 -0.04 -22.53 15.89
CA PHE A 144 -1.23 -23.31 16.24
C PHE A 144 -1.16 -24.72 15.63
N ILE A 145 -0.78 -24.83 14.36
CA ILE A 145 -0.66 -26.12 13.67
C ILE A 145 0.46 -26.97 14.31
N GLU A 146 1.61 -26.37 14.61
CA GLU A 146 2.72 -27.06 15.25
C GLU A 146 2.32 -27.60 16.63
N ASN A 147 1.58 -26.83 17.41
CA ASN A 147 1.13 -27.23 18.74
C ASN A 147 0.12 -28.40 18.71
N LEU A 148 -0.50 -28.63 17.56
CA LEU A 148 -1.36 -29.80 17.38
C LEU A 148 -0.58 -31.11 17.15
N GLY A 149 0.74 -31.02 17.03
CA GLY A 149 1.61 -32.17 16.81
C GLY A 149 1.57 -32.72 15.38
N LEU A 150 1.24 -31.88 14.44
CA LEU A 150 1.06 -32.25 13.04
C LEU A 150 2.26 -31.88 12.16
#